data_0eea5df3000da6baf2275e30852da71f
#
_entry.id   0eea5df3000da6baf2275e30852da71f
#
_cell.length_a   1.000
_cell.length_b   1.000
_cell.length_c   1.000
_cell.angle_alpha   90.00
_cell.angle_beta   90.00
_cell.angle_gamma   90.00
#
_symmetry.space_group_name_H-M   'P 1'
#
loop_
_entity.id
_entity.type
_entity.pdbx_description
1 polymer ?
#
loop_
_entity_poly.entity_id
_entity_poly.type
_entity_poly.pdbx_seq_one_letter_code
_entity_poly.pdbx_strand_id
1 'polypeptide(L)'
;MTVVRWVVTALAVAGTIAWTFPDFHLGLAGALIGLLLQLTAAQAGLALGAVLFGLRITHLIIGLGSELKSWTRTNQRIVLRSIPVLAAVGITGQKPGVRRRTVITGAFAIACCALITAAAWLAIGSAFGKGLALATTACLCLQLVPIDKAGHTSLGWFVFGLPKLSGRRLGELEARPRVLAGMDAYHRGDIDEAERIYDELVKDHPDLITVVGLKVVTRCAREKYLEALQAVLALNGRDDIGTRELAFIMATTAGITVQAVEAGQFPAEVGLETARNMLNNAYEAGYPQHRANGTLAVMALVEGDTAKARQLAGWAAKSSENAPGRADDLITMARAWMADGNNAKARDLVAEAHELAGWSPRVAAARARLEIS
;
A
#
# COMPACT_ATOMS: atom_id res chain seq x y z
N MET A 1 -16.44 2.21 -20.71
CA MET A 1 -16.82 1.48 -19.47
C MET A 1 -17.65 2.29 -18.47
N THR A 2 -17.42 3.58 -18.29
CA THR A 2 -18.27 4.46 -17.45
C THR A 2 -19.72 4.49 -17.96
N VAL A 3 -19.90 4.58 -19.27
CA VAL A 3 -21.22 4.59 -19.94
C VAL A 3 -22.01 3.31 -19.65
N VAL A 4 -21.40 2.13 -19.76
CA VAL A 4 -22.08 0.84 -19.50
C VAL A 4 -22.60 0.78 -18.05
N ARG A 5 -21.85 1.27 -17.07
CA ARG A 5 -22.30 1.32 -15.67
C ARG A 5 -23.52 2.23 -15.51
N TRP A 6 -23.49 3.42 -16.10
CA TRP A 6 -24.62 4.35 -16.04
C TRP A 6 -25.85 3.77 -16.72
N VAL A 7 -25.69 3.14 -17.89
CA VAL A 7 -26.79 2.49 -18.61
C VAL A 7 -27.40 1.36 -17.77
N VAL A 8 -26.59 0.45 -17.22
CA VAL A 8 -27.09 -0.65 -16.36
C VAL A 8 -27.78 -0.10 -15.11
N THR A 9 -27.22 0.92 -14.47
CA THR A 9 -27.84 1.54 -13.29
C THR A 9 -29.18 2.21 -13.66
N ALA A 10 -29.22 2.97 -14.74
CA ALA A 10 -30.46 3.61 -15.21
C ALA A 10 -31.54 2.60 -15.56
N LEU A 11 -31.20 1.52 -16.27
CA LEU A 11 -32.10 0.43 -16.59
C LEU A 11 -32.62 -0.31 -15.35
N ALA A 12 -31.74 -0.53 -14.35
CA ALA A 12 -32.13 -1.16 -13.09
C ALA A 12 -33.11 -0.27 -12.30
N VAL A 13 -32.88 1.04 -12.24
CA VAL A 13 -33.76 1.99 -11.56
C VAL A 13 -35.10 2.10 -12.30
N ALA A 14 -35.09 2.31 -13.62
CA ALA A 14 -36.31 2.39 -14.43
C ALA A 14 -37.11 1.09 -14.36
N GLY A 15 -36.44 -0.07 -14.46
CA GLY A 15 -37.07 -1.38 -14.32
C GLY A 15 -37.68 -1.59 -12.94
N THR A 16 -37.01 -1.15 -11.88
CA THR A 16 -37.57 -1.21 -10.52
C THR A 16 -38.84 -0.39 -10.41
N ILE A 17 -38.85 0.86 -10.87
CA ILE A 17 -40.01 1.73 -10.82
C ILE A 17 -41.16 1.12 -11.62
N ALA A 18 -40.92 0.68 -12.86
CA ALA A 18 -41.94 0.11 -13.73
C ALA A 18 -42.57 -1.19 -13.17
N TRP A 19 -41.71 -2.06 -12.62
CA TRP A 19 -42.18 -3.37 -12.10
C TRP A 19 -42.86 -3.29 -10.74
N THR A 20 -42.58 -2.25 -9.95
CA THR A 20 -43.12 -2.08 -8.61
C THR A 20 -44.25 -1.06 -8.51
N PHE A 21 -44.68 -0.45 -9.65
CA PHE A 21 -45.79 0.49 -9.68
C PHE A 21 -47.11 -0.17 -9.22
N PRO A 22 -47.97 0.48 -8.35
CA PRO A 22 -47.82 1.83 -7.82
C PRO A 22 -46.89 1.98 -6.58
N ASP A 23 -46.45 0.90 -5.96
CA ASP A 23 -45.65 0.90 -4.71
C ASP A 23 -44.17 1.11 -4.98
N PHE A 24 -43.78 1.95 -5.94
CA PHE A 24 -42.40 2.13 -6.38
C PHE A 24 -41.45 2.59 -5.27
N HIS A 25 -41.95 3.32 -4.27
CA HIS A 25 -41.14 3.74 -3.09
C HIS A 25 -40.66 2.56 -2.28
N LEU A 26 -41.48 1.52 -2.10
CA LEU A 26 -41.04 0.26 -1.46
C LEU A 26 -40.05 -0.51 -2.35
N GLY A 27 -40.28 -0.49 -3.67
CA GLY A 27 -39.35 -1.05 -4.65
C GLY A 27 -37.97 -0.40 -4.59
N LEU A 28 -37.90 0.93 -4.54
CA LEU A 28 -36.66 1.67 -4.41
C LEU A 28 -35.96 1.42 -3.06
N ALA A 29 -36.72 1.34 -1.97
CA ALA A 29 -36.16 0.94 -0.66
C ALA A 29 -35.54 -0.46 -0.70
N GLY A 30 -36.24 -1.43 -1.32
CA GLY A 30 -35.71 -2.78 -1.56
C GLY A 30 -34.44 -2.77 -2.42
N ALA A 31 -34.42 -1.95 -3.47
CA ALA A 31 -33.26 -1.82 -4.34
C ALA A 31 -32.05 -1.23 -3.60
N LEU A 32 -32.24 -0.22 -2.76
CA LEU A 32 -31.17 0.35 -1.93
C LEU A 32 -30.59 -0.69 -0.96
N ILE A 33 -31.46 -1.40 -0.24
CA ILE A 33 -31.03 -2.46 0.67
C ILE A 33 -30.33 -3.59 -0.10
N GLY A 34 -30.84 -3.98 -1.26
CA GLY A 34 -30.21 -4.98 -2.13
C GLY A 34 -28.81 -4.61 -2.57
N LEU A 35 -28.60 -3.34 -2.94
CA LEU A 35 -27.28 -2.82 -3.30
C LEU A 35 -26.31 -2.90 -2.11
N LEU A 36 -26.73 -2.46 -0.92
CA LEU A 36 -25.90 -2.48 0.29
C LEU A 36 -25.55 -3.92 0.71
N LEU A 37 -26.52 -4.82 0.68
CA LEU A 37 -26.30 -6.25 0.98
C LEU A 37 -25.30 -6.86 0.00
N GLN A 38 -25.45 -6.58 -1.30
CA GLN A 38 -24.59 -7.15 -2.32
C GLN A 38 -23.14 -6.66 -2.21
N LEU A 39 -22.96 -5.36 -1.97
CA LEU A 39 -21.62 -4.79 -1.76
C LEU A 39 -20.97 -5.34 -0.49
N THR A 40 -21.73 -5.49 0.58
CA THR A 40 -21.24 -6.07 1.84
C THR A 40 -20.88 -7.55 1.67
N ALA A 41 -21.73 -8.32 0.96
CA ALA A 41 -21.49 -9.73 0.68
C ALA A 41 -20.23 -9.95 -0.16
N ALA A 42 -19.96 -9.10 -1.14
CA ALA A 42 -18.76 -9.15 -1.96
C ALA A 42 -17.49 -9.00 -1.09
N GLN A 43 -17.47 -8.01 -0.21
CA GLN A 43 -16.31 -7.76 0.65
C GLN A 43 -16.17 -8.83 1.76
N ALA A 44 -17.28 -9.25 2.35
CA ALA A 44 -17.30 -10.35 3.33
C ALA A 44 -16.84 -11.67 2.69
N GLY A 45 -17.33 -11.97 1.48
CA GLY A 45 -16.90 -13.13 0.70
C GLY A 45 -15.41 -13.12 0.37
N LEU A 46 -14.86 -11.94 -0.01
CA LEU A 46 -13.42 -11.79 -0.22
C LEU A 46 -12.63 -11.99 1.08
N ALA A 47 -13.08 -11.41 2.18
CA ALA A 47 -12.41 -11.54 3.48
C ALA A 47 -12.42 -12.99 3.98
N LEU A 48 -13.58 -13.64 3.96
CA LEU A 48 -13.73 -15.06 4.35
C LEU A 48 -12.94 -15.98 3.43
N GLY A 49 -13.05 -15.77 2.12
CA GLY A 49 -12.28 -16.54 1.15
C GLY A 49 -10.77 -16.34 1.32
N ALA A 50 -10.31 -15.15 1.63
CA ALA A 50 -8.90 -14.88 1.92
C ALA A 50 -8.40 -15.72 3.10
N VAL A 51 -9.16 -15.76 4.19
CA VAL A 51 -8.83 -16.56 5.38
C VAL A 51 -8.85 -18.07 5.05
N LEU A 52 -9.91 -18.55 4.39
CA LEU A 52 -10.10 -19.97 4.05
C LEU A 52 -9.02 -20.50 3.09
N PHE A 53 -8.61 -19.69 2.11
CA PHE A 53 -7.66 -20.11 1.08
C PHE A 53 -6.21 -19.62 1.34
N GLY A 54 -5.94 -19.09 2.55
CA GLY A 54 -4.59 -18.75 2.99
C GLY A 54 -3.99 -17.54 2.27
N LEU A 55 -4.82 -16.54 1.96
CA LEU A 55 -4.40 -15.20 1.59
C LEU A 55 -4.38 -14.31 2.83
N ARG A 56 -3.61 -13.23 2.78
CA ARG A 56 -3.54 -12.24 3.85
C ARG A 56 -4.41 -11.03 3.51
N ILE A 57 -5.15 -10.53 4.49
CA ILE A 57 -5.83 -9.24 4.40
C ILE A 57 -4.80 -8.15 4.70
N THR A 58 -4.53 -7.27 3.72
CA THR A 58 -3.57 -6.17 3.86
C THR A 58 -4.20 -4.89 4.35
N HIS A 59 -5.42 -4.60 3.91
CA HIS A 59 -6.19 -3.47 4.42
C HIS A 59 -7.66 -3.82 4.53
N LEU A 60 -8.28 -3.28 5.56
CA LEU A 60 -9.72 -3.33 5.80
C LEU A 60 -10.18 -1.90 6.08
N ILE A 61 -10.93 -1.34 5.16
CA ILE A 61 -11.52 -0.01 5.31
C ILE A 61 -13.01 -0.22 5.59
N ILE A 62 -13.47 0.24 6.74
CA ILE A 62 -14.86 0.13 7.16
C ILE A 62 -15.47 1.53 7.11
N GLY A 63 -16.43 1.73 6.20
CA GLY A 63 -17.20 2.96 6.09
C GLY A 63 -16.76 3.92 4.99
N LEU A 64 -17.49 5.02 4.91
CA LEU A 64 -17.31 6.15 4.01
C LEU A 64 -17.05 7.42 4.82
N GLY A 65 -16.55 8.48 4.17
CA GLY A 65 -16.30 9.78 4.80
C GLY A 65 -14.92 9.91 5.42
N SER A 66 -14.79 10.76 6.44
CA SER A 66 -13.52 11.05 7.13
C SER A 66 -13.03 9.87 7.97
N GLU A 67 -11.72 9.72 8.09
CA GLU A 67 -11.09 8.72 8.96
C GLU A 67 -11.32 9.10 10.43
N LEU A 68 -11.93 8.20 11.19
CA LEU A 68 -12.13 8.35 12.64
C LEU A 68 -10.97 7.74 13.41
N LYS A 69 -10.54 6.55 12.98
CA LYS A 69 -9.47 5.81 13.63
C LYS A 69 -8.80 4.86 12.64
N SER A 70 -7.49 4.75 12.74
CA SER A 70 -6.73 3.72 12.04
C SER A 70 -5.85 2.92 12.99
N TRP A 71 -5.72 1.65 12.70
CA TRP A 71 -4.82 0.73 13.37
C TRP A 71 -3.89 0.16 12.32
N THR A 72 -2.60 0.37 12.50
CA THR A 72 -1.57 -0.22 11.66
C THR A 72 -0.87 -1.31 12.45
N ARG A 73 -0.96 -2.54 11.99
CA ARG A 73 -0.10 -3.67 12.40
C ARG A 73 0.88 -3.96 11.27
N THR A 74 1.92 -4.71 11.57
CA THR A 74 2.88 -5.14 10.55
C THR A 74 2.15 -5.68 9.31
N ASN A 75 2.21 -4.91 8.20
CA ASN A 75 1.56 -5.22 6.92
C ASN A 75 0.02 -5.35 6.91
N GLN A 76 -0.67 -4.81 7.91
CA GLN A 76 -2.13 -4.71 7.93
C GLN A 76 -2.55 -3.30 8.37
N ARG A 77 -3.45 -2.69 7.61
CA ARG A 77 -4.06 -1.41 7.98
C ARG A 77 -5.58 -1.57 8.08
N ILE A 78 -6.14 -1.26 9.24
CA ILE A 78 -7.58 -1.21 9.47
C ILE A 78 -7.95 0.25 9.65
N VAL A 79 -8.90 0.74 8.85
CA VAL A 79 -9.38 2.13 8.88
C VAL A 79 -10.87 2.13 9.16
N LEU A 80 -11.28 2.82 10.20
CA LEU A 80 -12.69 3.09 10.50
C LEU A 80 -13.02 4.52 10.07
N ARG A 81 -14.09 4.66 9.28
CA ARG A 81 -14.60 5.94 8.78
C ARG A 81 -15.93 6.33 9.42
N SER A 82 -16.32 7.60 9.26
CA SER A 82 -17.47 8.20 9.95
C SER A 82 -18.82 7.55 9.66
N ILE A 83 -18.99 6.93 8.49
CA ILE A 83 -20.25 6.28 8.08
C ILE A 83 -19.96 4.79 7.80
N PRO A 84 -20.17 3.87 8.77
CA PRO A 84 -19.75 2.46 8.64
C PRO A 84 -20.74 1.60 7.82
N VAL A 85 -21.11 2.07 6.62
CA VAL A 85 -22.13 1.41 5.79
C VAL A 85 -21.52 0.41 4.79
N LEU A 86 -20.27 0.60 4.38
CA LEU A 86 -19.58 -0.23 3.39
C LEU A 86 -18.21 -0.65 3.91
N ALA A 87 -17.70 -1.77 3.40
CA ALA A 87 -16.33 -2.19 3.65
C ALA A 87 -15.55 -2.32 2.34
N ALA A 88 -14.22 -2.16 2.40
CA ALA A 88 -13.31 -2.49 1.32
C ALA A 88 -12.17 -3.34 1.87
N VAL A 89 -11.91 -4.48 1.24
CA VAL A 89 -10.92 -5.47 1.66
C VAL A 89 -9.83 -5.58 0.59
N GLY A 90 -8.58 -5.38 0.99
CA GLY A 90 -7.42 -5.70 0.17
C GLY A 90 -6.81 -7.02 0.59
N ILE A 91 -6.55 -7.87 -0.39
CA ILE A 91 -5.98 -9.20 -0.18
C ILE A 91 -4.64 -9.34 -0.90
N THR A 92 -3.73 -10.14 -0.34
CA THR A 92 -2.44 -10.45 -0.95
C THR A 92 -2.04 -11.90 -0.66
N GLY A 93 -1.21 -12.48 -1.53
CA GLY A 93 -0.67 -13.82 -1.31
C GLY A 93 0.43 -13.84 -0.25
N GLN A 94 0.44 -14.88 0.58
CA GLN A 94 1.53 -15.18 1.52
C GLN A 94 2.23 -16.50 1.21
N LYS A 95 1.60 -17.35 0.44
CA LYS A 95 2.05 -18.72 0.17
C LYS A 95 2.16 -18.94 -1.34
N PRO A 96 2.99 -19.86 -1.81
CA PRO A 96 3.05 -20.24 -3.23
C PRO A 96 1.67 -20.56 -3.81
N GLY A 97 1.52 -20.34 -5.12
CA GLY A 97 0.26 -20.55 -5.82
C GLY A 97 -0.76 -19.42 -5.61
N VAL A 98 -0.28 -18.20 -5.41
CA VAL A 98 -1.09 -16.97 -5.20
C VAL A 98 -2.19 -16.84 -6.24
N ARG A 99 -1.87 -17.01 -7.52
CA ARG A 99 -2.82 -16.90 -8.64
C ARG A 99 -4.03 -17.80 -8.43
N ARG A 100 -3.82 -19.11 -8.20
CA ARG A 100 -4.91 -20.08 -7.99
C ARG A 100 -5.74 -19.74 -6.75
N ARG A 101 -5.09 -19.39 -5.63
CA ARG A 101 -5.77 -19.04 -4.37
C ARG A 101 -6.62 -17.80 -4.53
N THR A 102 -6.12 -16.77 -5.23
CA THR A 102 -6.86 -15.52 -5.48
C THR A 102 -8.06 -15.77 -6.41
N VAL A 103 -7.91 -16.61 -7.45
CA VAL A 103 -9.03 -17.01 -8.32
C VAL A 103 -10.13 -17.72 -7.51
N ILE A 104 -9.76 -18.69 -6.67
CA ILE A 104 -10.72 -19.44 -5.84
C ILE A 104 -11.40 -18.49 -4.84
N THR A 105 -10.66 -17.54 -4.24
CA THR A 105 -11.23 -16.54 -3.34
C THR A 105 -12.24 -15.64 -4.07
N GLY A 106 -11.92 -15.19 -5.29
CA GLY A 106 -12.84 -14.41 -6.12
C GLY A 106 -14.11 -15.21 -6.49
N ALA A 107 -13.95 -16.48 -6.88
CA ALA A 107 -15.06 -17.36 -7.18
C ALA A 107 -15.96 -17.61 -5.95
N PHE A 108 -15.37 -17.79 -4.77
CA PHE A 108 -16.09 -17.91 -3.51
C PHE A 108 -16.90 -16.65 -3.18
N ALA A 109 -16.31 -15.48 -3.35
CA ALA A 109 -17.02 -14.21 -3.15
C ALA A 109 -18.19 -14.03 -4.13
N ILE A 110 -18.01 -14.43 -5.40
CA ILE A 110 -19.10 -14.45 -6.41
C ILE A 110 -20.21 -15.42 -5.98
N ALA A 111 -19.87 -16.61 -5.49
CA ALA A 111 -20.86 -17.58 -4.99
C ALA A 111 -21.67 -17.02 -3.82
N CYS A 112 -21.03 -16.31 -2.87
CA CYS A 112 -21.74 -15.61 -1.79
C CYS A 112 -22.71 -14.57 -2.33
N CYS A 113 -22.29 -13.78 -3.32
CA CYS A 113 -23.15 -12.78 -3.98
C CYS A 113 -24.30 -13.43 -4.72
N ALA A 114 -24.07 -14.55 -5.41
CA ALA A 114 -25.11 -15.30 -6.12
C ALA A 114 -26.15 -15.91 -5.17
N LEU A 115 -25.73 -16.40 -4.00
CA LEU A 115 -26.65 -16.90 -2.97
C LEU A 115 -27.57 -15.80 -2.44
N ILE A 116 -27.05 -14.60 -2.18
CA ILE A 116 -27.86 -13.46 -1.77
C ILE A 116 -28.84 -13.06 -2.88
N THR A 117 -28.39 -13.04 -4.13
CA THR A 117 -29.26 -12.76 -5.26
C THR A 117 -30.38 -13.80 -5.37
N ALA A 118 -30.06 -15.10 -5.26
CA ALA A 118 -31.05 -16.18 -5.27
C ALA A 118 -32.07 -16.03 -4.12
N ALA A 119 -31.60 -15.71 -2.90
CA ALA A 119 -32.48 -15.45 -1.76
C ALA A 119 -33.40 -14.24 -1.99
N ALA A 120 -32.90 -13.17 -2.62
CA ALA A 120 -33.72 -12.01 -2.97
C ALA A 120 -34.85 -12.36 -3.97
N TRP A 121 -34.60 -13.26 -4.90
CA TRP A 121 -35.64 -13.74 -5.83
C TRP A 121 -36.75 -14.56 -5.17
N LEU A 122 -36.53 -15.14 -3.97
CA LEU A 122 -37.60 -15.78 -3.21
C LEU A 122 -38.57 -14.78 -2.58
N ALA A 123 -38.21 -13.51 -2.48
CA ALA A 123 -38.98 -12.44 -1.86
C ALA A 123 -39.80 -11.59 -2.87
N ILE A 124 -39.91 -11.96 -4.14
CA ILE A 124 -40.52 -11.17 -5.22
C ILE A 124 -42.03 -10.98 -5.07
N GLY A 125 -42.67 -11.62 -4.12
CA GLY A 125 -44.13 -11.43 -3.85
C GLY A 125 -44.50 -10.02 -3.38
N SER A 126 -43.53 -9.18 -3.00
CA SER A 126 -43.75 -7.79 -2.58
C SER A 126 -43.01 -6.80 -3.48
N ALA A 127 -43.46 -5.53 -3.51
CA ALA A 127 -42.74 -4.47 -4.23
C ALA A 127 -41.30 -4.31 -3.72
N PHE A 128 -41.09 -4.38 -2.40
CA PHE A 128 -39.76 -4.38 -1.77
C PHE A 128 -38.88 -5.53 -2.28
N GLY A 129 -39.40 -6.76 -2.31
CA GLY A 129 -38.66 -7.94 -2.77
C GLY A 129 -38.30 -7.87 -4.25
N LYS A 130 -39.16 -7.32 -5.09
CA LYS A 130 -38.87 -7.07 -6.53
C LYS A 130 -37.67 -6.11 -6.70
N GLY A 131 -37.70 -4.99 -5.97
CA GLY A 131 -36.58 -4.03 -5.97
C GLY A 131 -35.27 -4.65 -5.47
N LEU A 132 -35.35 -5.43 -4.38
CA LEU A 132 -34.22 -6.18 -3.83
C LEU A 132 -33.59 -7.14 -4.87
N ALA A 133 -34.44 -7.95 -5.55
CA ALA A 133 -34.00 -8.91 -6.55
C ALA A 133 -33.34 -8.26 -7.76
N LEU A 134 -33.94 -7.19 -8.28
CA LEU A 134 -33.38 -6.43 -9.41
C LEU A 134 -32.03 -5.80 -9.08
N ALA A 135 -31.92 -5.13 -7.92
CA ALA A 135 -30.68 -4.46 -7.53
C ALA A 135 -29.54 -5.44 -7.26
N THR A 136 -29.82 -6.57 -6.55
CA THR A 136 -28.80 -7.60 -6.31
C THR A 136 -28.35 -8.24 -7.61
N THR A 137 -29.25 -8.52 -8.56
CA THR A 137 -28.92 -9.06 -9.89
C THR A 137 -28.06 -8.07 -10.69
N ALA A 138 -28.48 -6.80 -10.80
CA ALA A 138 -27.72 -5.78 -11.52
C ALA A 138 -26.32 -5.58 -10.92
N CYS A 139 -26.21 -5.54 -9.59
CA CYS A 139 -24.93 -5.40 -8.90
C CYS A 139 -24.03 -6.62 -9.14
N LEU A 140 -24.57 -7.85 -9.09
CA LEU A 140 -23.82 -9.07 -9.41
C LEU A 140 -23.32 -9.04 -10.85
N CYS A 141 -24.13 -8.68 -11.82
CA CYS A 141 -23.72 -8.53 -13.21
C CYS A 141 -22.57 -7.52 -13.36
N LEU A 142 -22.65 -6.38 -12.70
CA LEU A 142 -21.60 -5.36 -12.73
C LEU A 142 -20.29 -5.84 -12.06
N GLN A 143 -20.39 -6.64 -11.00
CA GLN A 143 -19.21 -7.21 -10.33
C GLN A 143 -18.54 -8.31 -11.15
N LEU A 144 -19.26 -9.02 -12.02
CA LEU A 144 -18.72 -10.03 -12.94
C LEU A 144 -17.90 -9.43 -14.09
N VAL A 145 -18.11 -8.16 -14.43
CA VAL A 145 -17.31 -7.48 -15.47
C VAL A 145 -15.85 -7.37 -15.00
N PRO A 146 -14.87 -7.90 -15.73
CA PRO A 146 -13.46 -7.87 -15.32
C PRO A 146 -12.89 -6.46 -15.42
N ILE A 147 -12.70 -5.80 -14.28
CA ILE A 147 -12.15 -4.44 -14.17
C ILE A 147 -10.94 -4.48 -13.24
N ASP A 148 -9.80 -4.00 -13.76
CA ASP A 148 -8.57 -3.75 -13.00
C ASP A 148 -8.14 -2.30 -13.21
N LYS A 149 -8.41 -1.46 -12.22
CA LYS A 149 -8.01 -0.06 -12.19
C LYS A 149 -7.39 0.27 -10.85
N ALA A 150 -6.53 1.28 -10.81
CA ALA A 150 -5.94 1.76 -9.56
C ALA A 150 -7.03 2.07 -8.52
N GLY A 151 -6.99 1.36 -7.40
CA GLY A 151 -7.95 1.51 -6.30
C GLY A 151 -9.30 0.79 -6.48
N HIS A 152 -9.52 0.08 -7.59
CA HIS A 152 -10.76 -0.69 -7.80
C HIS A 152 -10.53 -1.92 -8.67
N THR A 153 -10.64 -3.09 -8.06
CA THR A 153 -10.61 -4.40 -8.74
C THR A 153 -11.94 -5.11 -8.54
N SER A 154 -12.58 -5.56 -9.63
CA SER A 154 -13.86 -6.28 -9.55
C SER A 154 -13.65 -7.75 -9.23
N LEU A 155 -14.70 -8.42 -8.71
CA LEU A 155 -14.67 -9.89 -8.50
C LEU A 155 -14.46 -10.64 -9.82
N GLY A 156 -15.06 -10.16 -10.91
CA GLY A 156 -14.88 -10.73 -12.24
C GLY A 156 -13.44 -10.69 -12.73
N TRP A 157 -12.65 -9.69 -12.32
CA TRP A 157 -11.24 -9.66 -12.68
C TRP A 157 -10.46 -10.79 -11.99
N PHE A 158 -10.74 -11.09 -10.73
CA PHE A 158 -10.08 -12.22 -10.05
C PHE A 158 -10.33 -13.56 -10.74
N VAL A 159 -11.54 -13.76 -11.30
CA VAL A 159 -11.93 -15.03 -11.92
C VAL A 159 -11.59 -15.08 -13.41
N PHE A 160 -11.81 -14.01 -14.16
CA PHE A 160 -11.69 -14.00 -15.63
C PHE A 160 -10.47 -13.24 -16.16
N GLY A 161 -9.99 -12.24 -15.42
CA GLY A 161 -8.82 -11.42 -15.78
C GLY A 161 -7.51 -12.03 -15.29
N LEU A 162 -7.45 -12.37 -14.00
CA LEU A 162 -6.25 -12.90 -13.37
C LEU A 162 -5.70 -14.19 -14.03
N PRO A 163 -6.54 -15.16 -14.48
CA PRO A 163 -6.05 -16.31 -15.22
C PRO A 163 -5.38 -16.00 -16.55
N LYS A 164 -5.64 -14.84 -17.12
CA LYS A 164 -5.04 -14.37 -18.39
C LYS A 164 -3.81 -13.50 -18.17
N LEU A 165 -3.45 -13.25 -16.91
CA LEU A 165 -2.29 -12.42 -16.58
C LEU A 165 -1.01 -13.11 -17.00
N SER A 166 -0.10 -12.37 -17.64
CA SER A 166 1.16 -12.87 -18.16
C SER A 166 2.27 -11.82 -18.01
N GLY A 167 3.51 -12.21 -18.32
CA GLY A 167 4.67 -11.32 -18.28
C GLY A 167 4.96 -10.76 -16.88
N ARG A 168 5.47 -9.52 -16.82
CA ARG A 168 5.92 -8.87 -15.58
C ARG A 168 4.84 -8.86 -14.49
N ARG A 169 3.59 -8.54 -14.84
CA ARG A 169 2.48 -8.50 -13.85
C ARG A 169 2.24 -9.84 -13.17
N LEU A 170 2.40 -10.95 -13.90
CA LEU A 170 2.32 -12.28 -13.31
C LEU A 170 3.52 -12.54 -12.39
N GLY A 171 4.73 -12.19 -12.84
CA GLY A 171 5.95 -12.29 -12.02
C GLY A 171 5.85 -11.51 -10.71
N GLU A 172 5.36 -10.26 -10.74
CA GLU A 172 5.11 -9.43 -9.53
C GLU A 172 4.12 -10.10 -8.57
N LEU A 173 3.05 -10.72 -9.11
CA LEU A 173 2.08 -11.45 -8.29
C LEU A 173 2.69 -12.69 -7.63
N GLU A 174 3.48 -13.45 -8.36
CA GLU A 174 4.10 -14.70 -7.90
C GLU A 174 5.27 -14.45 -6.94
N ALA A 175 6.08 -13.41 -7.18
CA ALA A 175 7.17 -12.98 -6.30
C ALA A 175 6.67 -12.39 -4.97
N ARG A 176 5.47 -11.79 -4.96
CA ARG A 176 4.94 -11.01 -3.83
C ARG A 176 5.00 -11.72 -2.47
N PRO A 177 4.68 -13.02 -2.30
CA PRO A 177 4.79 -13.69 -1.01
C PRO A 177 6.21 -13.69 -0.44
N ARG A 178 7.21 -13.95 -1.30
CA ARG A 178 8.62 -13.96 -0.90
C ARG A 178 9.14 -12.54 -0.63
N VAL A 179 8.74 -11.56 -1.46
CA VAL A 179 9.06 -10.15 -1.20
C VAL A 179 8.51 -9.69 0.15
N LEU A 180 7.26 -10.04 0.47
CA LEU A 180 6.68 -9.72 1.77
C LEU A 180 7.41 -10.41 2.92
N ALA A 181 7.82 -11.68 2.76
CA ALA A 181 8.61 -12.39 3.76
C ALA A 181 9.98 -11.71 3.98
N GLY A 182 10.65 -11.26 2.92
CA GLY A 182 11.89 -10.49 2.99
C GLY A 182 11.71 -9.15 3.68
N MET A 183 10.63 -8.42 3.36
CA MET A 183 10.29 -7.17 4.06
C MET A 183 9.94 -7.40 5.54
N ASP A 184 9.26 -8.49 5.87
CA ASP A 184 8.97 -8.87 7.26
C ASP A 184 10.28 -9.20 8.03
N ALA A 185 11.24 -9.88 7.39
CA ALA A 185 12.56 -10.13 7.94
C ALA A 185 13.32 -8.80 8.18
N TYR A 186 13.33 -7.91 7.19
CA TYR A 186 13.91 -6.57 7.32
C TYR A 186 13.29 -5.78 8.49
N HIS A 187 11.96 -5.77 8.62
CA HIS A 187 11.29 -5.06 9.71
C HIS A 187 11.62 -5.63 11.11
N ARG A 188 11.97 -6.91 11.20
CA ARG A 188 12.44 -7.54 12.44
C ARG A 188 13.93 -7.31 12.71
N GLY A 189 14.65 -6.74 11.76
CA GLY A 189 16.11 -6.58 11.82
C GLY A 189 16.91 -7.83 11.43
N ASP A 190 16.24 -8.84 10.88
CA ASP A 190 16.90 -10.04 10.35
C ASP A 190 17.34 -9.79 8.90
N ILE A 191 18.40 -8.99 8.79
CA ILE A 191 18.91 -8.53 7.49
C ILE A 191 19.49 -9.69 6.69
N ASP A 192 20.13 -10.65 7.36
CA ASP A 192 20.70 -11.83 6.69
C ASP A 192 19.62 -12.68 6.04
N GLU A 193 18.49 -12.89 6.71
CA GLU A 193 17.35 -13.60 6.14
C GLU A 193 16.69 -12.80 4.98
N ALA A 194 16.58 -11.48 5.13
CA ALA A 194 16.05 -10.63 4.05
C ALA A 194 16.96 -10.69 2.80
N GLU A 195 18.30 -10.69 2.96
CA GLU A 195 19.25 -10.86 1.86
C GLU A 195 19.18 -12.24 1.23
N ARG A 196 19.07 -13.30 2.03
CA ARG A 196 18.89 -14.68 1.53
C ARG A 196 17.65 -14.81 0.65
N ILE A 197 16.53 -14.23 1.11
CA ILE A 197 15.28 -14.23 0.33
C ILE A 197 15.46 -13.43 -0.97
N TYR A 198 16.18 -12.31 -0.94
CA TYR A 198 16.50 -11.55 -2.14
C TYR A 198 17.32 -12.39 -3.14
N ASP A 199 18.36 -13.07 -2.68
CA ASP A 199 19.24 -13.88 -3.54
C ASP A 199 18.50 -15.05 -4.20
N GLU A 200 17.46 -15.58 -3.56
CA GLU A 200 16.56 -16.55 -4.17
C GLU A 200 15.60 -15.92 -5.20
N LEU A 201 15.05 -14.75 -4.88
CA LEU A 201 14.11 -14.05 -5.75
C LEU A 201 14.75 -13.56 -7.04
N VAL A 202 15.99 -13.06 -6.97
CA VAL A 202 16.69 -12.53 -8.13
C VAL A 202 16.99 -13.58 -9.19
N LYS A 203 17.11 -14.87 -8.79
CA LYS A 203 17.33 -15.97 -9.72
C LYS A 203 16.10 -16.20 -10.62
N ASP A 204 14.91 -16.09 -10.03
CA ASP A 204 13.65 -16.33 -10.74
C ASP A 204 13.10 -15.05 -11.37
N HIS A 205 13.38 -13.90 -10.77
CA HIS A 205 12.72 -12.62 -11.06
C HIS A 205 13.71 -11.42 -10.98
N PRO A 206 14.77 -11.40 -11.81
CA PRO A 206 15.86 -10.39 -11.68
C PRO A 206 15.39 -8.95 -11.96
N ASP A 207 14.39 -8.79 -12.81
CA ASP A 207 13.96 -7.48 -13.33
C ASP A 207 12.72 -6.90 -12.65
N LEU A 208 12.19 -7.57 -11.62
CA LEU A 208 11.01 -7.07 -10.93
C LEU A 208 11.34 -5.89 -10.02
N ILE A 209 10.57 -4.80 -10.11
CA ILE A 209 10.74 -3.60 -9.29
C ILE A 209 10.65 -3.92 -7.80
N THR A 210 9.75 -4.82 -7.41
CA THR A 210 9.58 -5.24 -6.00
C THR A 210 10.79 -6.00 -5.46
N VAL A 211 11.48 -6.78 -6.32
CA VAL A 211 12.72 -7.48 -5.97
C VAL A 211 13.88 -6.49 -5.83
N VAL A 212 13.98 -5.53 -6.77
CA VAL A 212 14.96 -4.43 -6.65
C VAL A 212 14.71 -3.63 -5.37
N GLY A 213 13.45 -3.35 -5.02
CA GLY A 213 13.08 -2.67 -3.78
C GLY A 213 13.59 -3.41 -2.54
N LEU A 214 13.48 -4.74 -2.48
CA LEU A 214 14.01 -5.54 -1.37
C LEU A 214 15.55 -5.45 -1.30
N LYS A 215 16.25 -5.49 -2.45
CA LYS A 215 17.70 -5.25 -2.52
C LYS A 215 18.08 -3.89 -1.93
N VAL A 216 17.36 -2.85 -2.33
CA VAL A 216 17.63 -1.48 -1.88
C VAL A 216 17.55 -1.39 -0.36
N VAL A 217 16.46 -1.86 0.26
CA VAL A 217 16.29 -1.74 1.72
C VAL A 217 17.35 -2.56 2.48
N THR A 218 17.72 -3.74 2.00
CA THR A 218 18.77 -4.56 2.63
C THR A 218 20.14 -3.91 2.49
N ARG A 219 20.48 -3.33 1.34
CA ARG A 219 21.75 -2.60 1.15
C ARG A 219 21.82 -1.32 2.00
N CYS A 220 20.72 -0.55 2.08
CA CYS A 220 20.65 0.60 2.99
C CYS A 220 20.81 0.18 4.46
N ALA A 221 20.21 -0.94 4.88
CA ALA A 221 20.37 -1.49 6.23
C ALA A 221 21.81 -1.90 6.58
N ARG A 222 22.63 -2.18 5.58
CA ARG A 222 24.07 -2.45 5.70
C ARG A 222 24.93 -1.20 5.47
N GLU A 223 24.32 -0.01 5.37
CA GLU A 223 24.98 1.26 5.01
C GLU A 223 25.73 1.20 3.66
N LYS A 224 25.35 0.28 2.77
CA LYS A 224 25.92 0.12 1.42
C LYS A 224 25.12 0.97 0.41
N TYR A 225 25.11 2.29 0.63
CA TYR A 225 24.25 3.20 -0.13
C TYR A 225 24.63 3.26 -1.61
N LEU A 226 25.91 3.15 -1.97
CA LEU A 226 26.32 3.15 -3.38
C LEU A 226 25.84 1.88 -4.12
N GLU A 227 25.84 0.70 -3.46
CA GLU A 227 25.26 -0.51 -4.03
C GLU A 227 23.73 -0.39 -4.21
N ALA A 228 23.05 0.26 -3.24
CA ALA A 228 21.62 0.55 -3.32
C ALA A 228 21.31 1.50 -4.48
N LEU A 229 22.10 2.56 -4.68
CA LEU A 229 21.98 3.48 -5.81
C LEU A 229 22.16 2.77 -7.14
N GLN A 230 23.17 1.93 -7.29
CA GLN A 230 23.37 1.13 -8.49
C GLN A 230 22.18 0.25 -8.82
N ALA A 231 21.55 -0.36 -7.79
CA ALA A 231 20.37 -1.20 -7.97
C ALA A 231 19.16 -0.39 -8.47
N VAL A 232 18.95 0.82 -7.95
CA VAL A 232 17.84 1.69 -8.40
C VAL A 232 18.10 2.25 -9.79
N LEU A 233 19.34 2.68 -10.06
CA LEU A 233 19.73 3.24 -11.37
C LEU A 233 19.60 2.23 -12.49
N ALA A 234 19.74 0.92 -12.23
CA ALA A 234 19.49 -0.14 -13.20
C ALA A 234 18.03 -0.20 -13.69
N LEU A 235 17.10 0.49 -13.01
CA LEU A 235 15.71 0.63 -13.46
C LEU A 235 15.52 1.79 -14.45
N ASN A 236 16.48 2.70 -14.56
CA ASN A 236 16.36 3.85 -15.46
C ASN A 236 16.40 3.43 -16.94
N GLY A 237 15.56 4.07 -17.75
CA GLY A 237 15.49 3.82 -19.18
C GLY A 237 14.66 2.58 -19.56
N ARG A 238 13.95 1.99 -18.63
CA ARG A 238 13.04 0.86 -18.90
C ARG A 238 11.69 1.39 -19.39
N ASP A 239 11.27 0.98 -20.57
CA ASP A 239 10.01 1.39 -21.22
C ASP A 239 8.75 0.81 -20.53
N ASP A 240 8.92 -0.23 -19.70
CA ASP A 240 7.83 -0.90 -19.00
C ASP A 240 7.49 -0.28 -17.64
N ILE A 241 8.19 0.80 -17.24
CA ILE A 241 7.96 1.54 -15.99
C ILE A 241 7.00 2.70 -16.24
N GLY A 242 5.86 2.70 -15.53
CA GLY A 242 4.89 3.78 -15.63
C GLY A 242 5.34 5.06 -14.92
N THR A 243 4.78 6.22 -15.32
CA THR A 243 5.12 7.54 -14.77
C THR A 243 5.05 7.57 -13.25
N ARG A 244 4.06 6.93 -12.64
CA ARG A 244 3.93 6.87 -11.19
C ARG A 244 5.05 6.05 -10.53
N GLU A 245 5.41 4.91 -11.11
CA GLU A 245 6.52 4.07 -10.63
C GLU A 245 7.84 4.83 -10.75
N LEU A 246 8.04 5.53 -11.87
CA LEU A 246 9.22 6.37 -12.12
C LEU A 246 9.34 7.49 -11.07
N ALA A 247 8.23 8.15 -10.71
CA ALA A 247 8.21 9.17 -9.67
C ALA A 247 8.70 8.61 -8.30
N PHE A 248 8.28 7.40 -7.93
CA PHE A 248 8.75 6.74 -6.72
C PHE A 248 10.23 6.33 -6.80
N ILE A 249 10.69 5.86 -7.95
CA ILE A 249 12.11 5.53 -8.19
C ILE A 249 12.99 6.75 -8.00
N MET A 250 12.62 7.90 -8.61
CA MET A 250 13.36 9.17 -8.48
C MET A 250 13.41 9.64 -7.02
N ALA A 251 12.28 9.60 -6.29
CA ALA A 251 12.24 9.98 -4.88
C ALA A 251 13.10 9.04 -4.00
N THR A 252 13.09 7.73 -4.30
CA THR A 252 13.95 6.74 -3.62
C THR A 252 15.42 7.01 -3.89
N THR A 253 15.78 7.29 -5.15
CA THR A 253 17.16 7.66 -5.54
C THR A 253 17.63 8.87 -4.76
N ALA A 254 16.80 9.93 -4.65
CA ALA A 254 17.11 11.12 -3.88
C ALA A 254 17.36 10.77 -2.39
N GLY A 255 16.49 9.95 -1.79
CA GLY A 255 16.63 9.54 -0.39
C GLY A 255 17.94 8.78 -0.12
N ILE A 256 18.28 7.81 -0.98
CA ILE A 256 19.53 7.04 -0.85
C ILE A 256 20.75 7.93 -1.07
N THR A 257 20.69 8.86 -2.04
CA THR A 257 21.79 9.79 -2.32
C THR A 257 22.09 10.66 -1.09
N VAL A 258 21.06 11.19 -0.43
CA VAL A 258 21.23 12.01 0.77
C VAL A 258 21.78 11.19 1.94
N GLN A 259 21.35 9.94 2.11
CA GLN A 259 21.90 9.02 3.10
C GLN A 259 23.36 8.69 2.81
N ALA A 260 23.73 8.52 1.55
CA ALA A 260 25.12 8.33 1.13
C ALA A 260 26.01 9.56 1.45
N VAL A 261 25.47 10.78 1.25
CA VAL A 261 26.13 12.02 1.64
C VAL A 261 26.30 12.09 3.16
N GLU A 262 25.23 11.84 3.92
CA GLU A 262 25.25 11.85 5.39
C GLU A 262 26.27 10.86 5.97
N ALA A 263 26.44 9.71 5.31
CA ALA A 263 27.41 8.68 5.66
C ALA A 263 28.84 8.95 5.15
N GLY A 264 29.07 10.05 4.43
CA GLY A 264 30.36 10.41 3.85
C GLY A 264 30.78 9.54 2.66
N GLN A 265 29.86 8.76 2.08
CA GLN A 265 30.11 7.90 0.91
C GLN A 265 29.95 8.65 -0.42
N PHE A 266 29.38 9.85 -0.39
CA PHE A 266 29.17 10.68 -1.57
C PHE A 266 29.46 12.15 -1.25
N PRO A 267 30.13 12.93 -2.15
CA PRO A 267 30.42 14.34 -1.93
C PRO A 267 29.14 15.16 -1.73
N ALA A 268 29.12 16.01 -0.68
CA ALA A 268 27.92 16.75 -0.28
C ALA A 268 27.43 17.71 -1.38
N GLU A 269 28.32 18.46 -2.00
CA GLU A 269 27.97 19.44 -3.04
C GLU A 269 27.20 18.77 -4.19
N VAL A 270 27.76 17.69 -4.74
CA VAL A 270 27.15 16.96 -5.87
C VAL A 270 25.92 16.16 -5.43
N GLY A 271 25.98 15.53 -4.27
CA GLY A 271 24.90 14.67 -3.78
C GLY A 271 23.65 15.44 -3.42
N LEU A 272 23.75 16.60 -2.76
CA LEU A 272 22.60 17.42 -2.40
C LEU A 272 21.94 18.04 -3.63
N GLU A 273 22.73 18.49 -4.61
CA GLU A 273 22.19 19.00 -5.88
C GLU A 273 21.47 17.89 -6.65
N THR A 274 22.10 16.70 -6.77
CA THR A 274 21.51 15.53 -7.43
C THR A 274 20.19 15.15 -6.78
N ALA A 275 20.16 15.03 -5.44
CA ALA A 275 18.96 14.67 -4.70
C ALA A 275 17.83 15.69 -4.89
N ARG A 276 18.17 16.99 -4.91
CA ARG A 276 17.19 18.06 -5.13
C ARG A 276 16.57 17.98 -6.52
N ASN A 277 17.40 17.77 -7.55
CA ASN A 277 16.95 17.60 -8.93
C ASN A 277 16.06 16.36 -9.09
N MET A 278 16.43 15.23 -8.47
CA MET A 278 15.62 14.00 -8.49
C MET A 278 14.26 14.19 -7.79
N LEU A 279 14.20 14.93 -6.67
CA LEU A 279 12.94 15.23 -6.00
C LEU A 279 12.05 16.14 -6.85
N ASN A 280 12.61 17.16 -7.49
CA ASN A 280 11.85 18.06 -8.37
C ASN A 280 11.23 17.26 -9.54
N ASN A 281 12.02 16.43 -10.20
CA ASN A 281 11.52 15.56 -11.27
C ASN A 281 10.46 14.58 -10.76
N ALA A 282 10.62 14.04 -9.54
CA ALA A 282 9.62 13.18 -8.92
C ALA A 282 8.30 13.94 -8.67
N TYR A 283 8.36 15.19 -8.22
CA TYR A 283 7.17 16.02 -8.00
C TYR A 283 6.44 16.33 -9.32
N GLU A 284 7.17 16.66 -10.39
CA GLU A 284 6.60 16.85 -11.73
C GLU A 284 5.92 15.58 -12.24
N ALA A 285 6.48 14.41 -11.93
CA ALA A 285 5.89 13.11 -12.24
C ALA A 285 4.76 12.67 -11.27
N GLY A 286 4.37 13.54 -10.31
CA GLY A 286 3.23 13.34 -9.41
C GLY A 286 3.55 12.66 -8.07
N TYR A 287 4.81 12.65 -7.64
CA TYR A 287 5.17 12.19 -6.29
C TYR A 287 4.61 13.14 -5.22
N PRO A 288 3.93 12.63 -4.16
CA PRO A 288 3.35 13.48 -3.12
C PRO A 288 4.44 14.19 -2.29
N GLN A 289 4.45 15.53 -2.26
CA GLN A 289 5.48 16.31 -1.59
C GLN A 289 5.66 15.95 -0.10
N HIS A 290 4.56 15.69 0.61
CA HIS A 290 4.62 15.34 2.04
C HIS A 290 5.37 14.04 2.33
N ARG A 291 5.51 13.15 1.36
CA ARG A 291 6.29 11.90 1.49
C ARG A 291 7.80 12.11 1.38
N ALA A 292 8.24 13.27 0.90
CA ALA A 292 9.65 13.61 0.82
C ALA A 292 10.21 14.24 2.11
N ASN A 293 9.37 14.47 3.13
CA ASN A 293 9.78 15.16 4.36
C ASN A 293 11.01 14.53 5.03
N GLY A 294 11.12 13.20 5.08
CA GLY A 294 12.28 12.51 5.64
C GLY A 294 13.56 12.81 4.86
N THR A 295 13.52 12.72 3.52
CA THR A 295 14.66 13.05 2.65
C THR A 295 15.06 14.54 2.80
N LEU A 296 14.08 15.44 2.78
CA LEU A 296 14.31 16.88 2.97
C LEU A 296 14.87 17.21 4.36
N ALA A 297 14.49 16.44 5.39
CA ALA A 297 15.02 16.59 6.75
C ALA A 297 16.51 16.26 6.82
N VAL A 298 16.92 15.14 6.19
CA VAL A 298 18.35 14.77 6.12
C VAL A 298 19.14 15.81 5.31
N MET A 299 18.60 16.31 4.19
CA MET A 299 19.22 17.39 3.41
C MET A 299 19.47 18.62 4.28
N ALA A 300 18.43 19.10 4.98
CA ALA A 300 18.52 20.26 5.86
C ALA A 300 19.55 20.03 6.99
N LEU A 301 19.63 18.81 7.54
CA LEU A 301 20.63 18.46 8.55
C LEU A 301 22.05 18.55 8.00
N VAL A 302 22.29 18.03 6.80
CA VAL A 302 23.62 18.10 6.13
C VAL A 302 23.99 19.55 5.78
N GLU A 303 23.01 20.38 5.41
CA GLU A 303 23.18 21.82 5.13
C GLU A 303 23.36 22.67 6.40
N GLY A 304 23.20 22.07 7.60
CA GLY A 304 23.34 22.76 8.89
C GLY A 304 22.07 23.50 9.36
N ASP A 305 20.95 23.41 8.64
CA ASP A 305 19.66 23.96 9.06
C ASP A 305 18.95 23.00 10.02
N THR A 306 19.41 22.99 11.27
CA THR A 306 18.92 22.09 12.32
C THR A 306 17.46 22.32 12.66
N ALA A 307 16.97 23.56 12.59
CA ALA A 307 15.58 23.91 12.88
C ALA A 307 14.63 23.30 11.84
N LYS A 308 14.95 23.47 10.56
CA LYS A 308 14.20 22.90 9.44
C LYS A 308 14.28 21.36 9.45
N ALA A 309 15.46 20.80 9.75
CA ALA A 309 15.66 19.35 9.88
C ALA A 309 14.72 18.75 10.94
N ARG A 310 14.62 19.34 12.13
CA ARG A 310 13.71 18.90 13.20
C ARG A 310 12.25 18.96 12.79
N GLN A 311 11.84 20.05 12.17
CA GLN A 311 10.46 20.23 11.73
C GLN A 311 10.04 19.17 10.71
N LEU A 312 10.85 18.99 9.66
CA LEU A 312 10.58 18.05 8.59
C LEU A 312 10.64 16.58 9.09
N ALA A 313 11.66 16.24 9.89
CA ALA A 313 11.78 14.92 10.50
C ALA A 313 10.61 14.61 11.45
N GLY A 314 10.11 15.61 12.20
CA GLY A 314 8.93 15.45 13.05
C GLY A 314 7.66 15.19 12.24
N TRP A 315 7.48 15.80 11.09
CA TRP A 315 6.36 15.50 10.19
C TRP A 315 6.50 14.11 9.54
N ALA A 316 7.71 13.76 9.11
CA ALA A 316 8.01 12.45 8.56
C ALA A 316 7.73 11.33 9.58
N ALA A 317 8.24 11.43 10.80
CA ALA A 317 8.03 10.45 11.87
C ALA A 317 6.54 10.23 12.23
N LYS A 318 5.73 11.31 12.19
CA LYS A 318 4.27 11.22 12.41
C LYS A 318 3.53 10.52 11.28
N SER A 319 4.03 10.61 10.06
CA SER A 319 3.41 10.02 8.86
C SER A 319 4.04 8.68 8.45
N SER A 320 5.11 8.26 9.11
CA SER A 320 5.81 7.00 8.81
C SER A 320 4.90 5.79 9.01
N GLU A 321 4.83 4.94 7.98
CA GLU A 321 3.95 3.76 7.96
C GLU A 321 4.60 2.50 8.57
N ASN A 322 5.90 2.55 8.88
CA ASN A 322 6.67 1.42 9.42
C ASN A 322 7.68 1.85 10.49
N ALA A 323 8.03 0.92 11.37
CA ALA A 323 8.91 1.18 12.50
C ALA A 323 10.33 1.62 12.09
N PRO A 324 11.04 0.97 11.13
CA PRO A 324 12.36 1.41 10.72
C PRO A 324 12.37 2.83 10.13
N GLY A 325 11.41 3.18 9.27
CA GLY A 325 11.32 4.53 8.71
C GLY A 325 11.08 5.58 9.80
N ARG A 326 10.19 5.30 10.76
CA ARG A 326 9.98 6.19 11.92
C ARG A 326 11.25 6.34 12.75
N ALA A 327 11.98 5.26 12.99
CA ALA A 327 13.25 5.31 13.71
C ALA A 327 14.28 6.20 12.98
N ASP A 328 14.41 6.07 11.66
CA ASP A 328 15.29 6.91 10.85
C ASP A 328 14.95 8.40 10.94
N ASP A 329 13.66 8.75 10.89
CA ASP A 329 13.19 10.13 11.06
C ASP A 329 13.50 10.67 12.47
N LEU A 330 13.28 9.86 13.52
CA LEU A 330 13.62 10.21 14.89
C LEU A 330 15.13 10.42 15.08
N ILE A 331 15.97 9.59 14.45
CA ILE A 331 17.43 9.78 14.48
C ILE A 331 17.86 11.05 13.79
N THR A 332 17.25 11.41 12.66
CA THR A 332 17.50 12.69 11.99
C THR A 332 17.15 13.87 12.91
N MET A 333 16.03 13.80 13.62
CA MET A 333 15.62 14.80 14.59
C MET A 333 16.57 14.86 15.80
N ALA A 334 17.00 13.69 16.32
CA ALA A 334 17.96 13.62 17.41
C ALA A 334 19.31 14.23 17.04
N ARG A 335 19.83 13.95 15.85
CA ARG A 335 21.10 14.52 15.37
C ARG A 335 21.03 16.05 15.21
N ALA A 336 19.89 16.58 14.79
CA ALA A 336 19.67 18.02 14.75
C ALA A 336 19.66 18.63 16.16
N TRP A 337 19.13 17.95 17.18
CA TRP A 337 19.23 18.38 18.58
C TRP A 337 20.64 18.29 19.12
N MET A 338 21.42 17.24 18.75
CA MET A 338 22.83 17.13 19.13
C MET A 338 23.66 18.29 18.55
N ALA A 339 23.41 18.66 17.28
CA ALA A 339 24.09 19.78 16.63
C ALA A 339 23.82 21.13 17.33
N ASP A 340 22.65 21.27 17.96
CA ASP A 340 22.30 22.45 18.78
C ASP A 340 22.72 22.33 20.25
N GLY A 341 23.47 21.26 20.62
CA GLY A 341 23.94 21.01 21.99
C GLY A 341 22.85 20.50 22.96
N ASN A 342 21.65 20.17 22.50
CA ASN A 342 20.56 19.68 23.34
C ASN A 342 20.54 18.14 23.40
N ASN A 343 21.55 17.57 24.07
CA ASN A 343 21.72 16.13 24.21
C ASN A 343 20.62 15.45 25.03
N ALA A 344 19.94 16.20 25.92
CA ALA A 344 18.83 15.64 26.70
C ALA A 344 17.67 15.23 25.78
N LYS A 345 17.19 16.14 24.92
CA LYS A 345 16.15 15.82 23.93
C LYS A 345 16.59 14.78 22.92
N ALA A 346 17.87 14.78 22.53
CA ALA A 346 18.40 13.78 21.63
C ALA A 346 18.35 12.36 22.24
N ARG A 347 18.64 12.21 23.55
CA ARG A 347 18.56 10.89 24.26
C ARG A 347 17.15 10.31 24.23
N ASP A 348 16.12 11.10 24.48
CA ASP A 348 14.73 10.63 24.45
C ASP A 348 14.35 10.10 23.05
N LEU A 349 14.74 10.81 22.01
CA LEU A 349 14.46 10.42 20.62
C LEU A 349 15.24 9.17 20.20
N VAL A 350 16.50 9.07 20.61
CA VAL A 350 17.32 7.87 20.33
C VAL A 350 16.79 6.66 21.10
N ALA A 351 16.30 6.83 22.33
CA ALA A 351 15.67 5.76 23.09
C ALA A 351 14.41 5.25 22.37
N GLU A 352 13.51 6.16 21.90
CA GLU A 352 12.33 5.79 21.12
C GLU A 352 12.72 5.08 19.80
N ALA A 353 13.70 5.60 19.08
CA ALA A 353 14.21 4.98 17.85
C ALA A 353 14.79 3.59 18.08
N HIS A 354 15.45 3.39 19.22
CA HIS A 354 16.02 2.09 19.61
C HIS A 354 14.94 1.03 19.86
N GLU A 355 13.83 1.40 20.48
CA GLU A 355 12.68 0.50 20.66
C GLU A 355 12.05 0.09 19.31
N LEU A 356 12.08 0.98 18.32
CA LEU A 356 11.50 0.75 17.00
C LEU A 356 12.41 -0.07 16.07
N ALA A 357 13.72 0.23 16.05
CA ALA A 357 14.71 -0.39 15.15
C ALA A 357 16.14 -0.34 15.75
N GLY A 358 16.31 -0.89 16.95
CA GLY A 358 17.60 -0.92 17.64
C GLY A 358 18.73 -1.67 16.88
N TRP A 359 18.34 -2.48 15.91
CA TRP A 359 19.23 -3.16 14.98
C TRP A 359 19.82 -2.23 13.89
N SER A 360 19.25 -1.05 13.68
CA SER A 360 19.72 -0.11 12.65
C SER A 360 21.08 0.47 13.01
N PRO A 361 22.06 0.45 12.08
CA PRO A 361 23.38 1.05 12.32
C PRO A 361 23.30 2.55 12.64
N ARG A 362 22.37 3.30 12.00
CA ARG A 362 22.16 4.73 12.28
C ARG A 362 21.69 4.96 13.72
N VAL A 363 20.84 4.09 14.26
CA VAL A 363 20.41 4.15 15.67
C VAL A 363 21.56 3.86 16.60
N ALA A 364 22.32 2.81 16.32
CA ALA A 364 23.52 2.44 17.11
C ALA A 364 24.58 3.56 17.10
N ALA A 365 24.85 4.16 15.95
CA ALA A 365 25.80 5.27 15.82
C ALA A 365 25.35 6.53 16.58
N ALA A 366 24.06 6.87 16.53
CA ALA A 366 23.52 8.01 17.28
C ALA A 366 23.62 7.79 18.80
N ARG A 367 23.33 6.58 19.26
CA ARG A 367 23.46 6.19 20.66
C ARG A 367 24.91 6.29 21.14
N ALA A 368 25.87 5.72 20.40
CA ALA A 368 27.29 5.78 20.75
C ALA A 368 27.80 7.23 20.85
N ARG A 369 27.36 8.14 20.00
CA ARG A 369 27.72 9.57 20.08
C ARG A 369 27.22 10.23 21.37
N LEU A 370 26.06 9.84 21.89
CA LEU A 370 25.49 10.39 23.13
C LEU A 370 26.11 9.80 24.39
N GLU A 371 26.72 8.61 24.31
CA GLU A 371 27.44 8.01 25.40
C GLU A 371 28.85 8.63 25.62
N ILE A 372 29.41 9.24 24.57
CA ILE A 372 30.71 9.92 24.59
C ILE A 372 30.59 11.40 24.97
N SER A 373 29.40 12.00 24.77
CA SER A 373 29.08 13.43 25.00
C SER A 373 28.39 13.64 26.35
#